data_796600b8ec3d83aeb890fed92d73d3f6
#
_entry.id   796600b8ec3d83aeb890fed92d73d3f6
#
_cell.length_a   1.000
_cell.length_b   1.000
_cell.length_c   1.000
_cell.angle_alpha   90.00
_cell.angle_beta   90.00
_cell.angle_gamma   90.00
#
_symmetry.space_group_name_H-M   'P 1'
#
loop_
_entity.id
_entity.type
_entity.pdbx_description
1 polymer ?
#
loop_
_entity_poly.entity_id
_entity_poly.type
_entity_poly.pdbx_seq_one_letter_code
_entity_poly.pdbx_strand_id
1 'polypeptide(L)'
;MKKIVAILKNKDVRERILFTLMMFLVFRIGSNITVPGVELTSSLGDTDVLSLMNLLGGGALQNFSVFALGVSPYITSSIIVELLSKDVLPALTELSKQGQSGRKKIEMATRYLTLILGAVQAYGIIVTMQNSEVISFTEELNFWVYAKIILYLMAGSMLVM
;
A
#
# COMPACT_ATOMS: atom_id res chain seq x y z
N MET A 1 27.95 22.54 4.69
CA MET A 1 27.22 22.43 5.95
C MET A 1 26.35 23.65 6.27
N LYS A 2 26.82 24.90 6.09
CA LYS A 2 26.03 26.12 6.39
C LYS A 2 24.70 26.24 5.61
N LYS A 3 24.62 25.75 4.37
CA LYS A 3 23.40 25.78 3.54
C LYS A 3 22.31 24.84 4.06
N ILE A 4 22.64 23.66 4.58
CA ILE A 4 21.71 22.69 5.14
C ILE A 4 21.08 23.24 6.43
N VAL A 5 21.89 23.86 7.28
CA VAL A 5 21.41 24.48 8.51
C VAL A 5 20.49 25.67 8.23
N ALA A 6 20.77 26.45 7.18
CA ALA A 6 19.91 27.55 6.74
C ALA A 6 18.55 27.06 6.21
N ILE A 7 18.50 25.90 5.51
CA ILE A 7 17.29 25.29 5.03
C ILE A 7 16.44 24.77 6.20
N LEU A 8 17.06 24.13 7.18
CA LEU A 8 16.37 23.62 8.39
C LEU A 8 15.85 24.76 9.29
N LYS A 9 16.41 25.95 9.18
CA LYS A 9 15.96 27.15 9.94
C LYS A 9 14.67 27.76 9.36
N ASN A 10 14.31 27.42 8.12
CA ASN A 10 13.09 27.87 7.49
C ASN A 10 11.87 27.10 8.07
N LYS A 11 10.88 27.82 8.61
CA LYS A 11 9.72 27.26 9.31
C LYS A 11 8.93 26.30 8.41
N ASP A 12 8.72 26.68 7.15
CA ASP A 12 7.92 25.88 6.18
C ASP A 12 8.61 24.54 5.86
N VAL A 13 9.94 24.54 5.74
CA VAL A 13 10.72 23.32 5.48
C VAL A 13 10.72 22.41 6.69
N ARG A 14 10.85 22.97 7.88
CA ARG A 14 10.83 22.22 9.12
C ARG A 14 9.48 21.54 9.35
N GLU A 15 8.36 22.22 9.10
CA GLU A 15 7.02 21.65 9.21
C GLU A 15 6.83 20.48 8.25
N ARG A 16 7.30 20.60 7.01
CA ARG A 16 7.25 19.53 6.01
C ARG A 16 8.11 18.32 6.40
N ILE A 17 9.32 18.55 6.90
CA ILE A 17 10.20 17.49 7.38
C ILE A 17 9.58 16.79 8.59
N LEU A 18 9.06 17.54 9.56
CA LEU A 18 8.41 16.99 10.74
C LEU A 18 7.20 16.14 10.36
N PHE A 19 6.38 16.62 9.44
CA PHE A 19 5.23 15.87 8.91
C PHE A 19 5.68 14.56 8.26
N THR A 20 6.71 14.60 7.42
CA THR A 20 7.25 13.39 6.78
C THR A 20 7.77 12.40 7.80
N LEU A 21 8.51 12.84 8.80
CA LEU A 21 9.01 11.99 9.88
C LEU A 21 7.86 11.38 10.69
N MET A 22 6.81 12.16 10.98
CA MET A 22 5.63 11.67 11.67
C MET A 22 4.93 10.57 10.84
N MET A 23 4.80 10.76 9.53
CA MET A 23 4.21 9.74 8.65
C MET A 23 5.05 8.46 8.60
N PHE A 24 6.39 8.57 8.57
CA PHE A 24 7.27 7.40 8.69
C PHE A 24 7.08 6.67 10.03
N LEU A 25 6.92 7.41 11.11
CA LEU A 25 6.68 6.82 12.43
C LEU A 25 5.34 6.08 12.47
N VAL A 26 4.28 6.68 11.95
CA VAL A 26 2.95 6.04 11.84
C VAL A 26 3.03 4.76 11.00
N PHE A 27 3.71 4.83 9.85
CA PHE A 27 3.92 3.67 8.99
C PHE A 27 4.68 2.56 9.73
N ARG A 28 5.74 2.93 10.46
CA ARG A 28 6.56 1.97 11.22
C ARG A 28 5.76 1.29 12.34
N ILE A 29 4.93 2.03 13.04
CA ILE A 29 4.04 1.46 14.07
C ILE A 29 3.05 0.49 13.40
N GLY A 30 2.39 0.92 12.35
CA GLY A 30 1.40 0.10 11.64
C GLY A 30 1.99 -1.15 10.99
N SER A 31 3.25 -1.13 10.56
CA SER A 31 3.93 -2.31 10.02
C SER A 31 4.25 -3.39 11.06
N ASN A 32 4.14 -3.08 12.35
CA ASN A 32 4.26 -4.05 13.44
C ASN A 32 2.91 -4.58 13.94
N ILE A 33 1.79 -4.02 13.47
CA ILE A 33 0.46 -4.51 13.82
C ILE A 33 0.13 -5.69 12.90
N THR A 34 0.20 -6.90 13.42
CA THR A 34 -0.13 -8.13 12.68
C THR A 34 -1.63 -8.22 12.43
N VAL A 35 -2.02 -8.81 11.32
CA VAL A 35 -3.44 -9.07 11.01
C VAL A 35 -3.95 -10.17 11.96
N PRO A 36 -5.03 -9.91 12.71
CA PRO A 36 -5.57 -10.90 13.64
C PRO A 36 -6.10 -12.14 12.88
N GLY A 37 -5.86 -13.33 13.43
CA GLY A 37 -6.30 -14.60 12.86
C GLY A 37 -5.31 -15.26 11.90
N VAL A 38 -4.10 -14.71 11.78
CA VAL A 38 -3.01 -15.28 10.98
C VAL A 38 -1.81 -15.53 11.88
N GLU A 39 -1.32 -16.75 11.90
CA GLU A 39 -0.08 -17.12 12.60
C GLU A 39 1.03 -17.38 11.59
N LEU A 40 2.20 -16.83 11.86
CA LEU A 40 3.39 -17.07 11.05
C LEU A 40 4.02 -18.40 11.50
N THR A 41 3.99 -19.38 10.63
CA THR A 41 4.53 -20.73 10.90
C THR A 41 6.03 -20.81 10.61
N SER A 42 6.49 -20.06 9.61
CA SER A 42 7.91 -19.99 9.26
C SER A 42 8.30 -18.58 8.83
N SER A 43 9.59 -18.23 8.96
CA SER A 43 10.11 -17.03 8.32
C SER A 43 9.92 -17.13 6.81
N LEU A 44 9.71 -16.00 6.13
CA LEU A 44 9.69 -15.95 4.67
C LEU A 44 10.92 -16.70 4.15
N GLY A 45 10.70 -17.93 3.72
CA GLY A 45 11.78 -18.79 3.24
C GLY A 45 12.47 -18.21 2.00
N ASP A 46 13.49 -18.87 1.50
CA ASP A 46 14.39 -18.46 0.39
C ASP A 46 13.71 -18.20 -0.98
N THR A 47 12.42 -17.90 -1.00
CA THR A 47 11.76 -17.43 -2.22
C THR A 47 12.14 -15.96 -2.46
N ASP A 48 13.04 -15.74 -3.39
CA ASP A 48 13.58 -14.43 -3.78
C ASP A 48 12.49 -13.37 -4.00
N VAL A 49 11.33 -13.78 -4.53
CA VAL A 49 10.21 -12.88 -4.82
C VAL A 49 9.57 -12.33 -3.55
N LEU A 50 9.27 -13.18 -2.55
CA LEU A 50 8.67 -12.75 -1.29
C LEU A 50 9.64 -11.89 -0.47
N SER A 51 10.91 -12.20 -0.50
CA SER A 51 11.95 -11.41 0.17
C SER A 51 12.09 -10.01 -0.45
N LEU A 52 12.04 -9.91 -1.78
CA LEU A 52 12.03 -8.62 -2.49
C LEU A 52 10.78 -7.80 -2.17
N MET A 53 9.60 -8.42 -2.16
CA MET A 53 8.36 -7.75 -1.78
C MET A 53 8.40 -7.26 -0.33
N ASN A 54 9.01 -8.04 0.57
CA ASN A 54 9.19 -7.66 1.97
C ASN A 54 10.11 -6.44 2.11
N LEU A 55 11.21 -6.39 1.36
CA LEU A 55 12.12 -5.24 1.33
C LEU A 55 11.41 -3.98 0.83
N LEU A 56 10.64 -4.09 -0.26
CA LEU A 56 9.87 -2.97 -0.82
C LEU A 56 8.74 -2.51 0.12
N GLY A 57 8.16 -3.44 0.88
CA GLY A 57 7.14 -3.16 1.89
C GLY A 57 7.69 -2.70 3.25
N GLY A 58 9.02 -2.51 3.38
CA GLY A 58 9.63 -2.06 4.64
C GLY A 58 9.52 -3.08 5.78
N GLY A 59 9.48 -4.37 5.47
CA GLY A 59 9.36 -5.47 6.45
C GLY A 59 7.92 -5.78 6.88
N ALA A 60 6.93 -5.08 6.33
CA ALA A 60 5.53 -5.26 6.70
C ALA A 60 4.95 -6.62 6.28
N LEU A 61 5.48 -7.22 5.21
CA LEU A 61 5.07 -8.54 4.73
C LEU A 61 5.57 -9.66 5.65
N GLN A 62 6.78 -9.53 6.18
CA GLN A 62 7.37 -10.51 7.09
C GLN A 62 6.56 -10.70 8.36
N ASN A 63 5.94 -9.63 8.85
CA ASN A 63 5.08 -9.67 10.04
C ASN A 63 3.60 -9.90 9.66
N PHE A 64 3.28 -10.10 8.38
CA PHE A 64 1.91 -10.10 7.86
C PHE A 64 1.07 -8.99 8.48
N SER A 65 1.61 -7.78 8.44
CA SER A 65 0.98 -6.62 9.05
C SER A 65 -0.16 -6.08 8.19
N VAL A 66 -0.97 -5.20 8.78
CA VAL A 66 -2.03 -4.48 8.06
C VAL A 66 -1.49 -3.71 6.85
N PHE A 67 -0.21 -3.33 6.87
CA PHE A 67 0.49 -2.67 5.76
C PHE A 67 1.25 -3.64 4.84
N ALA A 68 0.97 -4.94 4.86
CA ALA A 68 1.67 -5.92 4.04
C ALA A 68 1.58 -5.65 2.52
N LEU A 69 0.47 -5.08 2.04
CA LEU A 69 0.36 -4.61 0.67
C LEU A 69 1.18 -3.33 0.40
N GLY A 70 1.47 -2.54 1.44
CA GLY A 70 2.17 -1.27 1.31
C GLY A 70 1.45 -0.28 0.37
N VAL A 71 2.25 0.48 -0.37
CA VAL A 71 1.78 1.47 -1.36
C VAL A 71 1.60 0.87 -2.77
N SER A 72 1.94 -0.41 -2.97
CA SER A 72 1.99 -1.07 -4.28
C SER A 72 0.69 -0.94 -5.08
N PRO A 73 -0.51 -1.23 -4.53
CA PRO A 73 -1.75 -1.12 -5.30
C PRO A 73 -2.05 0.32 -5.74
N TYR A 74 -1.68 1.31 -4.91
CA TYR A 74 -1.85 2.72 -5.23
C TYR A 74 -0.92 3.17 -6.37
N ILE A 75 0.37 2.82 -6.30
CA ILE A 75 1.33 3.15 -7.34
C ILE A 75 0.89 2.56 -8.69
N THR A 76 0.51 1.28 -8.70
CA THR A 76 0.04 0.60 -9.91
C THR A 76 -1.20 1.28 -10.48
N SER A 77 -2.20 1.58 -9.63
CA SER A 77 -3.42 2.28 -10.04
C SER A 77 -3.13 3.68 -10.61
N SER A 78 -2.24 4.41 -9.94
CA SER A 78 -1.85 5.76 -10.37
C SER A 78 -1.20 5.74 -11.75
N ILE A 79 -0.27 4.81 -12.00
CA ILE A 79 0.38 4.64 -13.30
C ILE A 79 -0.65 4.25 -14.37
N ILE A 80 -1.54 3.30 -14.07
CA ILE A 80 -2.59 2.88 -15.02
C ILE A 80 -3.48 4.07 -15.39
N VAL A 81 -4.00 4.79 -14.41
CA VAL A 81 -4.89 5.92 -14.67
C VAL A 81 -4.16 7.05 -15.38
N GLU A 82 -2.89 7.31 -15.05
CA GLU A 82 -2.07 8.30 -15.74
C GLU A 82 -1.84 7.92 -17.21
N LEU A 83 -1.54 6.66 -17.50
CA LEU A 83 -1.40 6.17 -18.88
C LEU A 83 -2.71 6.25 -19.63
N LEU A 84 -3.83 5.85 -19.02
CA LEU A 84 -5.16 5.92 -19.62
C LEU A 84 -5.61 7.37 -19.88
N SER A 85 -5.14 8.33 -19.08
CA SER A 85 -5.43 9.76 -19.28
C SER A 85 -4.61 10.42 -20.38
N LYS A 86 -3.56 9.74 -20.89
CA LYS A 86 -2.73 10.19 -22.00
C LYS A 86 -3.18 9.53 -23.31
N ASP A 87 -4.27 10.02 -23.89
CA ASP A 87 -4.79 9.69 -25.22
C ASP A 87 -5.38 8.28 -25.44
N VAL A 88 -5.47 7.43 -24.38
CA VAL A 88 -6.08 6.10 -24.50
C VAL A 88 -7.60 6.16 -24.31
N LEU A 89 -8.07 6.91 -23.31
CA LEU A 89 -9.50 7.11 -23.05
C LEU A 89 -9.87 8.59 -23.20
N PRO A 90 -10.65 8.95 -24.25
CA PRO A 90 -11.03 10.34 -24.51
C PRO A 90 -11.65 11.03 -23.30
N ALA A 91 -12.48 10.30 -22.54
CA ALA A 91 -13.13 10.82 -21.34
C ALA A 91 -12.14 11.23 -20.24
N LEU A 92 -11.08 10.47 -20.02
CA LEU A 92 -10.04 10.79 -19.03
C LEU A 92 -9.09 11.88 -19.55
N THR A 93 -8.83 11.90 -20.85
CA THR A 93 -8.03 12.94 -21.50
C THR A 93 -8.71 14.31 -21.42
N GLU A 94 -10.03 14.38 -21.61
CA GLU A 94 -10.80 15.60 -21.43
C GLU A 94 -10.79 16.07 -19.97
N LEU A 95 -10.93 15.15 -19.00
CA LEU A 95 -10.81 15.47 -17.60
C LEU A 95 -9.41 15.98 -17.23
N SER A 96 -8.36 15.41 -17.80
CA SER A 96 -6.99 15.89 -17.62
C SER A 96 -6.79 17.34 -18.09
N LYS A 97 -7.49 17.74 -19.14
CA LYS A 97 -7.45 19.12 -19.70
C LYS A 97 -8.27 20.13 -18.89
N GLN A 98 -9.20 19.68 -18.03
CA GLN A 98 -10.07 20.56 -17.21
C GLN A 98 -9.38 21.19 -15.98
N GLY A 99 -8.04 21.06 -15.83
CA GLY A 99 -7.27 21.66 -14.75
C GLY A 99 -7.55 21.03 -13.38
N GLN A 100 -7.71 21.84 -12.33
CA GLN A 100 -7.86 21.33 -10.95
C GLN A 100 -9.14 20.50 -10.71
N SER A 101 -10.22 20.82 -11.38
CA SER A 101 -11.48 20.08 -11.27
C SER A 101 -11.35 18.67 -11.87
N GLY A 102 -10.71 18.57 -13.02
CA GLY A 102 -10.45 17.29 -13.67
C GLY A 102 -9.48 16.41 -12.87
N ARG A 103 -8.43 17.00 -12.29
CA ARG A 103 -7.47 16.26 -11.45
C ARG A 103 -8.14 15.59 -10.25
N LYS A 104 -9.08 16.26 -9.58
CA LYS A 104 -9.85 15.64 -8.47
C LYS A 104 -10.65 14.41 -8.91
N LYS A 105 -11.23 14.45 -10.10
CA LYS A 105 -11.98 13.31 -10.65
C LYS A 105 -11.05 12.14 -11.02
N ILE A 106 -9.89 12.45 -11.60
CA ILE A 106 -8.85 11.45 -11.90
C ILE A 106 -8.34 10.80 -10.61
N GLU A 107 -8.11 11.60 -9.58
CA GLU A 107 -7.69 11.10 -8.26
C GLU A 107 -8.75 10.18 -7.63
N MET A 108 -10.03 10.53 -7.71
CA MET A 108 -11.10 9.63 -7.28
C MET A 108 -11.13 8.33 -8.08
N ALA A 109 -10.97 8.38 -9.39
CA ALA A 109 -10.89 7.18 -10.24
C ALA A 109 -9.69 6.30 -9.83
N THR A 110 -8.54 6.90 -9.54
CA THR A 110 -7.36 6.18 -9.02
C THR A 110 -7.67 5.48 -7.70
N ARG A 111 -8.38 6.14 -6.79
CA ARG A 111 -8.77 5.53 -5.50
C ARG A 111 -9.67 4.32 -5.67
N TYR A 112 -10.70 4.40 -6.51
CA TYR A 112 -11.56 3.26 -6.80
C TYR A 112 -10.79 2.10 -7.43
N LEU A 113 -9.92 2.41 -8.39
CA LEU A 113 -9.09 1.39 -9.04
C LEU A 113 -8.12 0.75 -8.03
N THR A 114 -7.56 1.54 -7.10
CA THR A 114 -6.71 1.04 -6.02
C THR A 114 -7.44 0.05 -5.11
N LEU A 115 -8.72 0.30 -4.81
CA LEU A 115 -9.53 -0.64 -4.03
C LEU A 115 -9.66 -1.99 -4.72
N ILE A 116 -10.00 -1.99 -6.01
CA ILE A 116 -10.17 -3.20 -6.79
C ILE A 116 -8.84 -3.97 -6.90
N LEU A 117 -7.77 -3.26 -7.30
CA LEU A 117 -6.44 -3.88 -7.42
C LEU A 117 -5.90 -4.33 -6.07
N GLY A 118 -6.14 -3.57 -5.00
CA GLY A 118 -5.76 -3.94 -3.65
C GLY A 118 -6.42 -5.23 -3.19
N ALA A 119 -7.72 -5.40 -3.48
CA ALA A 119 -8.44 -6.64 -3.15
C ALA A 119 -7.86 -7.86 -3.91
N VAL A 120 -7.59 -7.70 -5.21
CA VAL A 120 -6.99 -8.77 -6.02
C VAL A 120 -5.59 -9.12 -5.54
N GLN A 121 -4.76 -8.11 -5.24
CA GLN A 121 -3.41 -8.32 -4.71
C GLN A 121 -3.44 -8.95 -3.31
N ALA A 122 -4.34 -8.51 -2.43
CA ALA A 122 -4.51 -9.10 -1.10
C ALA A 122 -4.82 -10.59 -1.21
N TYR A 123 -5.77 -10.96 -2.05
CA TYR A 123 -6.09 -12.36 -2.31
C TYR A 123 -4.88 -13.14 -2.83
N GLY A 124 -4.16 -12.58 -3.82
CA GLY A 124 -2.96 -13.20 -4.38
C GLY A 124 -1.87 -13.46 -3.34
N ILE A 125 -1.59 -12.49 -2.46
CA ILE A 125 -0.60 -12.62 -1.39
C ILE A 125 -1.02 -13.70 -0.38
N ILE A 126 -2.28 -13.71 0.04
CA ILE A 126 -2.79 -14.71 0.99
C ILE A 126 -2.60 -16.12 0.42
N VAL A 127 -3.03 -16.35 -0.82
CA VAL A 127 -2.90 -17.67 -1.49
C VAL A 127 -1.43 -18.07 -1.67
N THR A 128 -0.57 -17.13 -2.03
CA THR A 128 0.87 -17.39 -2.21
C THR A 128 1.52 -17.77 -0.89
N MET A 129 1.26 -17.03 0.17
CA MET A 129 1.84 -17.32 1.50
C MET A 129 1.30 -18.60 2.12
N GLN A 130 0.05 -18.93 1.85
CA GLN A 130 -0.55 -20.20 2.26
C GLN A 130 0.09 -21.38 1.54
N ASN A 131 0.27 -21.30 0.21
CA ASN A 131 0.92 -22.35 -0.58
C ASN A 131 2.41 -22.52 -0.23
N SER A 132 3.05 -21.49 0.32
CA SER A 132 4.44 -21.54 0.78
C SER A 132 4.57 -21.98 2.25
N GLU A 133 3.46 -22.39 2.89
CA GLU A 133 3.42 -22.79 4.31
C GLU A 133 3.97 -21.75 5.30
N VAL A 134 4.03 -20.49 4.88
CA VAL A 134 4.52 -19.37 5.69
C VAL A 134 3.49 -18.94 6.72
N ILE A 135 2.21 -19.03 6.36
CA ILE A 135 1.08 -18.65 7.22
C ILE A 135 0.17 -19.83 7.48
N SER A 136 -0.30 -19.96 8.71
CA SER A 136 -1.41 -20.81 9.11
C SER A 136 -2.55 -19.93 9.64
N PHE A 137 -3.76 -20.41 9.42
CA PHE A 137 -4.95 -19.73 9.93
C PHE A 137 -5.40 -20.40 11.22
N THR A 138 -5.69 -19.58 12.23
CA THR A 138 -6.17 -20.04 13.55
C THR A 138 -7.61 -20.58 13.47
N GLU A 139 -8.37 -20.15 12.48
CA GLU A 139 -9.75 -20.59 12.24
C GLU A 139 -9.84 -21.45 10.98
N GLU A 140 -10.85 -22.34 10.89
CA GLU A 140 -11.15 -23.08 9.68
C GLU A 140 -11.34 -22.14 8.47
N LEU A 141 -10.74 -22.52 7.34
CA LEU A 141 -10.73 -21.78 6.08
C LEU A 141 -12.16 -21.58 5.54
N ASN A 142 -12.84 -20.59 6.08
CA ASN A 142 -14.14 -20.14 5.62
C ASN A 142 -14.00 -18.86 4.78
N PHE A 143 -14.89 -18.69 3.81
CA PHE A 143 -14.98 -17.48 2.99
C PHE A 143 -14.94 -16.18 3.83
N TRP A 144 -15.54 -16.19 5.00
CA TRP A 144 -15.56 -15.07 5.94
C TRP A 144 -14.19 -14.69 6.50
N VAL A 145 -13.31 -15.68 6.69
CA VAL A 145 -11.93 -15.44 7.17
C VAL A 145 -11.12 -14.73 6.11
N TYR A 146 -11.20 -15.19 4.86
CA TYR A 146 -10.57 -14.49 3.72
C TYR A 146 -11.09 -13.07 3.58
N ALA A 147 -12.40 -12.86 3.65
CA ALA A 147 -13.01 -11.54 3.54
C ALA A 147 -12.54 -10.58 4.65
N LYS A 148 -12.44 -11.04 5.89
CA LYS A 148 -11.90 -10.25 7.01
C LYS A 148 -10.45 -9.85 6.77
N ILE A 149 -9.58 -10.79 6.39
CA ILE A 149 -8.15 -10.52 6.16
C ILE A 149 -7.97 -9.55 5.00
N ILE A 150 -8.67 -9.75 3.88
CA ILE A 150 -8.63 -8.83 2.74
C ILE A 150 -9.07 -7.43 3.17
N LEU A 151 -10.10 -7.32 3.99
CA LEU A 151 -10.60 -6.05 4.50
C LEU A 151 -9.56 -5.34 5.37
N TYR A 152 -8.86 -6.06 6.26
CA TYR A 152 -7.78 -5.49 7.06
C TYR A 152 -6.62 -4.99 6.19
N LEU A 153 -6.19 -5.77 5.21
CA LEU A 153 -5.13 -5.39 4.27
C LEU A 153 -5.53 -4.19 3.41
N MET A 154 -6.79 -4.14 2.97
CA MET A 154 -7.32 -3.00 2.23
C MET A 154 -7.40 -1.74 3.10
N ALA A 155 -7.83 -1.86 4.36
CA ALA A 155 -7.85 -0.74 5.29
C ALA A 155 -6.45 -0.16 5.49
N GLY A 156 -5.43 -1.01 5.61
CA GLY A 156 -4.04 -0.58 5.69
C GLY A 156 -3.57 0.17 4.45
N SER A 157 -3.85 -0.35 3.26
CA SER A 157 -3.48 0.32 2.01
C SER A 157 -4.19 1.66 1.82
N MET A 158 -5.45 1.77 2.29
CA MET A 158 -6.19 3.04 2.27
C MET A 158 -5.64 4.07 3.24
N LEU A 159 -5.12 3.64 4.38
CA LEU A 159 -4.52 4.55 5.37
C LEU A 159 -3.21 5.15 4.86
N VAL A 160 -2.47 4.42 4.03
CA VAL A 160 -1.21 4.87 3.42
C VAL A 160 -1.45 5.83 2.23
N MET A 161 -2.64 5.80 1.64
CA MET A 161 -3.04 6.60 0.48
C MET A 161 -3.47 8.01 0.86
#